data_917dfa465a324bdf27cc4bb5b42033dd
#
_entry.id   917dfa465a324bdf27cc4bb5b42033dd
#
_cell.length_a   1.000
_cell.length_b   1.000
_cell.length_c   1.000
_cell.angle_alpha   90.00
_cell.angle_beta   90.00
_cell.angle_gamma   90.00
#
_symmetry.space_group_name_H-M   'P 1'
#
loop_
_entity.id
_entity.type
_entity.pdbx_description
1 polymer ?
#
loop_
_entity_poly.entity_id
_entity_poly.type
_entity_poly.pdbx_seq_one_letter_code
_entity_poly.pdbx_strand_id
1 'polypeptide(L)'
;MQFRINIIDDEKNLNDLVRTYLEKEGYIVYSFYTYDEALMHKDDDVHLWLIDIMLDRASGFELFNEIKASRPKMPIIFMSARDQEFDRIIGLEKGSDDYITKPFNIKEVILRINNLIKRSYDDPSKIKMDGYDIDLEKRRVFNGGEEVILTT
;
A
#
# COMPACT_ATOMS: atom_id res chain seq x y z
N MET A 1 3.12 -15.17 -6.73
CA MET A 1 3.09 -14.61 -5.37
C MET A 1 1.89 -13.72 -5.18
N GLN A 2 1.23 -13.89 -4.06
CA GLN A 2 0.04 -13.09 -3.75
C GLN A 2 0.42 -11.98 -2.79
N PHE A 3 0.14 -10.74 -3.19
CA PHE A 3 0.50 -9.59 -2.36
C PHE A 3 -0.62 -9.26 -1.39
N ARG A 4 -0.23 -8.80 -0.23
CA ARG A 4 -1.17 -8.44 0.82
C ARG A 4 -1.16 -6.94 1.07
N ILE A 5 -2.35 -6.37 1.19
CA ILE A 5 -2.54 -4.93 1.39
C ILE A 5 -3.35 -4.73 2.67
N ASN A 6 -2.88 -3.82 3.51
CA ASN A 6 -3.65 -3.39 4.68
C ASN A 6 -4.22 -2.01 4.39
N ILE A 7 -5.51 -1.84 4.69
CA ILE A 7 -6.21 -0.57 4.49
C ILE A 7 -6.70 -0.06 5.82
N ILE A 8 -6.49 1.23 6.09
CA ILE A 8 -7.08 1.90 7.24
C ILE A 8 -7.86 3.11 6.76
N ASP A 9 -9.15 3.10 7.01
CA ASP A 9 -10.07 4.17 6.65
C ASP A 9 -11.31 4.00 7.52
N ASP A 10 -11.70 5.04 8.26
CA ASP A 10 -12.84 4.93 9.17
C ASP A 10 -14.18 5.07 8.45
N GLU A 11 -14.18 5.43 7.18
CA GLU A 11 -15.39 5.37 6.35
C GLU A 11 -15.58 3.92 5.91
N LYS A 12 -16.41 3.22 6.66
CA LYS A 12 -16.54 1.79 6.51
C LYS A 12 -16.94 1.36 5.11
N ASN A 13 -17.94 2.04 4.55
CA ASN A 13 -18.43 1.67 3.23
C ASN A 13 -17.37 1.85 2.15
N LEU A 14 -16.61 2.93 2.24
CA LEU A 14 -15.55 3.19 1.27
C LEU A 14 -14.43 2.17 1.42
N ASN A 15 -14.05 1.89 2.66
CA ASN A 15 -13.02 0.90 2.95
C ASN A 15 -13.41 -0.45 2.36
N ASP A 16 -14.64 -0.87 2.60
CA ASP A 16 -15.12 -2.17 2.11
C ASP A 16 -15.18 -2.20 0.59
N LEU A 17 -15.54 -1.08 -0.02
CA LEU A 17 -15.59 -0.99 -1.48
C LEU A 17 -14.19 -1.16 -2.08
N VAL A 18 -13.22 -0.44 -1.55
CA VAL A 18 -11.84 -0.54 -2.04
C VAL A 18 -11.32 -1.97 -1.86
N ARG A 19 -11.59 -2.55 -0.70
CA ARG A 19 -11.20 -3.93 -0.43
C ARG A 19 -11.77 -4.89 -1.47
N THR A 20 -13.06 -4.76 -1.77
CA THR A 20 -13.71 -5.66 -2.71
C THR A 20 -13.04 -5.62 -4.08
N TYR A 21 -12.75 -4.41 -4.56
CA TYR A 21 -12.14 -4.28 -5.88
C TYR A 21 -10.69 -4.76 -5.89
N LEU A 22 -9.97 -4.54 -4.80
CA LEU A 22 -8.60 -5.03 -4.73
C LEU A 22 -8.55 -6.55 -4.65
N GLU A 23 -9.51 -7.15 -3.95
CA GLU A 23 -9.57 -8.61 -3.91
C GLU A 23 -9.86 -9.19 -5.27
N LYS A 24 -10.65 -8.50 -6.08
CA LYS A 24 -10.88 -8.94 -7.46
C LYS A 24 -9.63 -8.89 -8.30
N GLU A 25 -8.70 -8.04 -7.94
CA GLU A 25 -7.42 -7.95 -8.64
C GLU A 25 -6.42 -9.01 -8.17
N GLY A 26 -6.80 -9.82 -7.20
CA GLY A 26 -5.95 -10.89 -6.72
C GLY A 26 -5.18 -10.59 -5.46
N TYR A 27 -5.42 -9.46 -4.83
CA TYR A 27 -4.74 -9.13 -3.58
C TYR A 27 -5.43 -9.76 -2.39
N ILE A 28 -4.66 -10.01 -1.35
CA ILE A 28 -5.20 -10.35 -0.04
C ILE A 28 -5.31 -9.03 0.70
N VAL A 29 -6.51 -8.71 1.21
CA VAL A 29 -6.76 -7.40 1.79
C VAL A 29 -7.30 -7.53 3.20
N TYR A 30 -6.69 -6.78 4.11
CA TYR A 30 -7.17 -6.65 5.49
C TYR A 30 -7.59 -5.22 5.72
N SER A 31 -8.82 -5.02 6.16
CA SER A 31 -9.39 -3.69 6.39
C SER A 31 -9.42 -3.38 7.87
N PHE A 32 -8.96 -2.20 8.22
CA PHE A 32 -9.04 -1.68 9.58
C PHE A 32 -9.83 -0.39 9.54
N TYR A 33 -10.64 -0.15 10.56
CA TYR A 33 -11.54 0.99 10.58
C TYR A 33 -11.19 1.99 11.67
N THR A 34 -10.25 1.65 12.54
CA THR A 34 -9.80 2.54 13.59
C THR A 34 -8.28 2.55 13.66
N TYR A 35 -7.76 3.67 14.16
CA TYR A 35 -6.32 3.79 14.36
C TYR A 35 -5.79 2.68 15.27
N ASP A 36 -6.51 2.41 16.35
CA ASP A 36 -6.04 1.42 17.33
C ASP A 36 -5.93 0.03 16.71
N GLU A 37 -6.91 -0.36 15.90
CA GLU A 37 -6.85 -1.64 15.21
C GLU A 37 -5.63 -1.71 14.30
N ALA A 38 -5.44 -0.66 13.49
CA ALA A 38 -4.34 -0.65 12.54
C ALA A 38 -3.00 -0.69 13.26
N LEU A 39 -2.89 0.03 14.36
CA LEU A 39 -1.64 0.09 15.11
C LEU A 39 -1.23 -1.29 15.62
N MET A 40 -2.20 -2.08 16.03
CA MET A 40 -1.92 -3.44 16.49
C MET A 40 -1.33 -4.32 15.40
N HIS A 41 -1.51 -3.91 14.14
CA HIS A 41 -1.05 -4.68 12.99
C HIS A 41 0.11 -4.01 12.25
N LYS A 42 0.78 -3.06 12.88
CA LYS A 42 1.83 -2.29 12.21
C LYS A 42 3.00 -3.15 11.76
N ASP A 43 3.18 -4.31 12.38
CA ASP A 43 4.28 -5.21 12.07
C ASP A 43 3.85 -6.42 11.25
N ASP A 44 2.61 -6.41 10.77
CA ASP A 44 2.12 -7.50 9.94
C ASP A 44 2.99 -7.69 8.70
N ASP A 45 2.99 -8.91 8.21
CA ASP A 45 3.72 -9.23 6.99
C ASP A 45 2.88 -8.85 5.80
N VAL A 46 2.97 -7.58 5.40
CA VAL A 46 2.19 -7.05 4.29
C VAL A 46 3.12 -6.38 3.29
N HIS A 47 2.59 -6.08 2.12
CA HIS A 47 3.38 -5.52 1.03
C HIS A 47 3.08 -4.05 0.79
N LEU A 48 1.96 -3.54 1.28
CA LEU A 48 1.57 -2.16 1.08
C LEU A 48 0.49 -1.76 2.07
N TRP A 49 0.57 -0.52 2.55
CA TRP A 49 -0.46 0.09 3.38
C TRP A 49 -1.14 1.21 2.62
N LEU A 50 -2.46 1.25 2.69
CA LEU A 50 -3.27 2.34 2.15
C LEU A 50 -3.87 3.04 3.36
N ILE A 51 -3.46 4.27 3.63
CA ILE A 51 -3.75 4.96 4.89
C ILE A 51 -4.52 6.25 4.65
N ASP A 52 -5.70 6.36 5.26
CA ASP A 52 -6.43 7.61 5.28
C ASP A 52 -5.78 8.54 6.31
N ILE A 53 -5.45 9.75 5.89
CA ILE A 53 -4.83 10.73 6.79
C ILE A 53 -5.80 11.16 7.89
N MET A 54 -7.08 11.33 7.54
CA MET A 54 -8.07 11.85 8.46
C MET A 54 -8.80 10.72 9.16
N LEU A 55 -8.28 10.29 10.28
CA LEU A 55 -8.91 9.26 11.09
C LEU A 55 -9.58 9.90 12.30
N ASP A 56 -10.52 9.16 12.90
CA ASP A 56 -11.37 9.68 13.94
C ASP A 56 -10.61 10.22 15.14
N ARG A 57 -9.65 9.45 15.64
CA ARG A 57 -8.98 9.73 16.90
C ARG A 57 -7.53 10.09 16.76
N ALA A 58 -6.99 9.93 15.56
CA ALA A 58 -5.58 10.15 15.32
C ALA A 58 -5.36 10.39 13.85
N SER A 59 -4.20 10.93 13.52
CA SER A 59 -3.85 11.18 12.14
C SER A 59 -3.22 9.94 11.52
N GLY A 60 -3.49 9.72 10.25
CA GLY A 60 -2.81 8.68 9.50
C GLY A 60 -1.31 8.90 9.46
N PHE A 61 -0.86 10.13 9.65
CA PHE A 61 0.58 10.39 9.74
C PHE A 61 1.21 9.70 10.95
N GLU A 62 0.47 9.60 12.06
CA GLU A 62 1.00 8.91 13.24
C GLU A 62 1.19 7.45 12.95
N LEU A 63 0.24 6.83 12.26
CA LEU A 63 0.36 5.43 11.88
C LEU A 63 1.52 5.24 10.91
N PHE A 64 1.66 6.15 9.95
CA PHE A 64 2.77 6.13 9.00
C PHE A 64 4.10 6.09 9.74
N ASN A 65 4.26 6.97 10.74
CA ASN A 65 5.50 7.03 11.51
C ASN A 65 5.78 5.72 12.23
N GLU A 66 4.73 5.13 12.82
CA GLU A 66 4.88 3.86 13.53
C GLU A 66 5.29 2.73 12.59
N ILE A 67 4.68 2.68 11.41
CA ILE A 67 5.00 1.64 10.45
C ILE A 67 6.43 1.81 9.94
N LYS A 68 6.78 3.03 9.57
CA LYS A 68 8.12 3.29 9.02
C LYS A 68 9.21 3.09 10.05
N ALA A 69 8.90 3.23 11.34
CA ALA A 69 9.89 3.01 12.40
C ALA A 69 10.36 1.57 12.40
N SER A 70 9.45 0.61 12.17
CA SER A 70 9.83 -0.79 12.13
C SER A 70 10.08 -1.31 10.73
N ARG A 71 9.49 -0.67 9.72
CA ARG A 71 9.67 -1.09 8.33
C ARG A 71 9.90 0.13 7.43
N PRO A 72 11.13 0.65 7.41
CA PRO A 72 11.41 1.90 6.69
C PRO A 72 11.10 1.85 5.19
N LYS A 73 11.09 0.67 4.60
CA LYS A 73 10.87 0.53 3.16
C LYS A 73 9.45 0.11 2.80
N MET A 74 8.56 0.04 3.77
CA MET A 74 7.19 -0.34 3.51
C MET A 74 6.53 0.66 2.57
N PRO A 75 5.99 0.20 1.43
CA PRO A 75 5.26 1.10 0.54
C PRO A 75 3.97 1.58 1.18
N ILE A 76 3.76 2.88 1.17
CA ILE A 76 2.58 3.48 1.79
C ILE A 76 1.98 4.51 0.84
N ILE A 77 0.66 4.42 0.66
CA ILE A 77 -0.10 5.39 -0.09
C ILE A 77 -1.06 6.08 0.87
N PHE A 78 -1.03 7.42 0.89
CA PHE A 78 -1.99 8.19 1.68
C PHE A 78 -3.25 8.47 0.87
N MET A 79 -4.38 8.57 1.58
CA MET A 79 -5.64 9.06 1.01
C MET A 79 -6.13 10.22 1.86
N SER A 80 -6.75 11.21 1.24
CA SER A 80 -7.35 12.31 1.97
C SER A 80 -8.35 13.06 1.11
N ALA A 81 -9.14 13.92 1.75
CA ALA A 81 -10.16 14.69 1.05
C ALA A 81 -9.52 15.67 0.08
N ARG A 82 -10.29 16.00 -0.97
CA ARG A 82 -9.79 16.85 -2.05
C ARG A 82 -9.31 18.21 -1.55
N ASP A 83 -9.96 18.76 -0.55
CA ASP A 83 -9.63 20.08 -0.08
C ASP A 83 -8.57 20.09 1.00
N GLN A 84 -7.86 18.97 1.19
CA GLN A 84 -6.80 18.85 2.18
C GLN A 84 -5.43 18.94 1.50
N GLU A 85 -5.24 19.99 0.72
CA GLU A 85 -4.00 20.12 -0.04
C GLU A 85 -2.77 20.22 0.85
N PHE A 86 -2.92 20.90 1.98
CA PHE A 86 -1.82 21.01 2.93
C PHE A 86 -1.40 19.64 3.43
N ASP A 87 -2.39 18.77 3.70
CA ASP A 87 -2.09 17.41 4.14
C ASP A 87 -1.38 16.62 3.05
N ARG A 88 -1.74 16.88 1.79
CA ARG A 88 -1.09 16.20 0.68
C ARG A 88 0.40 16.56 0.62
N ILE A 89 0.69 17.84 0.78
CA ILE A 89 2.08 18.29 0.75
C ILE A 89 2.87 17.69 1.90
N ILE A 90 2.30 17.70 3.10
CA ILE A 90 2.97 17.13 4.26
C ILE A 90 3.19 15.63 4.06
N GLY A 91 2.19 14.94 3.51
CA GLY A 91 2.33 13.51 3.27
C GLY A 91 3.49 13.19 2.34
N LEU A 92 3.63 13.97 1.28
CA LEU A 92 4.73 13.76 0.34
C LEU A 92 6.07 14.08 0.98
N GLU A 93 6.11 15.13 1.80
CA GLU A 93 7.35 15.47 2.50
C GLU A 93 7.76 14.41 3.50
N LYS A 94 6.80 13.69 4.06
CA LYS A 94 7.11 12.63 5.01
C LYS A 94 7.62 11.38 4.33
N GLY A 95 7.54 11.33 3.01
CA GLY A 95 8.11 10.20 2.29
C GLY A 95 7.12 9.12 1.94
N SER A 96 5.83 9.44 1.86
CA SER A 96 4.88 8.48 1.32
C SER A 96 5.20 8.23 -0.13
N ASP A 97 4.86 7.06 -0.60
CA ASP A 97 5.20 6.67 -1.97
C ASP A 97 4.21 7.20 -2.98
N ASP A 98 3.01 7.55 -2.53
CA ASP A 98 2.00 8.09 -3.42
C ASP A 98 0.89 8.71 -2.59
N TYR A 99 -0.05 9.37 -3.25
CA TYR A 99 -1.12 10.08 -2.61
C TYR A 99 -2.37 10.03 -3.47
N ILE A 100 -3.51 9.73 -2.87
CA ILE A 100 -4.79 9.66 -3.57
C ILE A 100 -5.77 10.63 -2.93
N THR A 101 -6.39 11.47 -3.76
CA THR A 101 -7.35 12.46 -3.29
C THR A 101 -8.77 11.92 -3.35
N LYS A 102 -9.54 12.11 -2.29
CA LYS A 102 -10.96 11.75 -2.27
C LYS A 102 -11.79 12.92 -2.76
N PRO A 103 -12.85 12.67 -3.49
CA PRO A 103 -13.30 11.38 -4.02
C PRO A 103 -12.40 10.92 -5.15
N PHE A 104 -12.25 9.61 -5.26
CA PHE A 104 -11.37 9.05 -6.28
C PHE A 104 -12.14 8.10 -7.17
N ASN A 105 -11.53 7.80 -8.32
CA ASN A 105 -12.00 6.74 -9.18
C ASN A 105 -11.34 5.45 -8.71
N ILE A 106 -12.13 4.39 -8.52
CA ILE A 106 -11.56 3.15 -8.01
C ILE A 106 -10.48 2.61 -8.94
N LYS A 107 -10.57 2.88 -10.24
CA LYS A 107 -9.54 2.45 -11.17
C LYS A 107 -8.22 3.15 -10.91
N GLU A 108 -8.27 4.41 -10.46
CA GLU A 108 -7.06 5.12 -10.11
C GLU A 108 -6.37 4.46 -8.92
N VAL A 109 -7.16 4.08 -7.92
CA VAL A 109 -6.61 3.41 -6.73
C VAL A 109 -5.90 2.13 -7.15
N ILE A 110 -6.57 1.33 -7.96
CA ILE A 110 -6.02 0.07 -8.43
C ILE A 110 -4.73 0.28 -9.20
N LEU A 111 -4.73 1.24 -10.12
CA LEU A 111 -3.55 1.51 -10.93
C LEU A 111 -2.36 1.96 -10.08
N ARG A 112 -2.61 2.85 -9.12
CA ARG A 112 -1.52 3.32 -8.27
C ARG A 112 -0.95 2.21 -7.41
N ILE A 113 -1.83 1.35 -6.88
CA ILE A 113 -1.38 0.22 -6.07
C ILE A 113 -0.60 -0.76 -6.93
N ASN A 114 -1.12 -1.11 -8.11
CA ASN A 114 -0.41 -2.04 -8.99
C ASN A 114 0.96 -1.50 -9.36
N ASN A 115 1.04 -0.22 -9.69
CA ASN A 115 2.31 0.39 -10.08
C ASN A 115 3.30 0.41 -8.92
N LEU A 116 2.83 0.73 -7.73
CA LEU A 116 3.71 0.79 -6.58
C LEU A 116 4.19 -0.60 -6.18
N ILE A 117 3.32 -1.59 -6.20
CA ILE A 117 3.70 -2.98 -5.91
C ILE A 117 4.75 -3.43 -6.92
N LYS A 118 4.51 -3.17 -8.20
CA LYS A 118 5.45 -3.58 -9.23
C LYS A 118 6.81 -2.90 -9.03
N ARG A 119 6.79 -1.60 -8.81
CA ARG A 119 8.03 -0.84 -8.61
C ARG A 119 8.79 -1.30 -7.37
N SER A 120 8.06 -1.68 -6.32
CA SER A 120 8.68 -2.03 -5.05
C SER A 120 9.20 -3.46 -5.01
N TYR A 121 8.54 -4.38 -5.70
CA TYR A 121 8.82 -5.80 -5.53
C TYR A 121 9.31 -6.51 -6.79
N ASP A 122 9.21 -5.88 -7.95
CA ASP A 122 9.73 -6.45 -9.18
C ASP A 122 11.10 -5.88 -9.56
N ASP A 123 11.58 -4.89 -8.80
CA ASP A 123 12.90 -4.34 -8.99
C ASP A 123 13.92 -5.42 -8.65
N PRO A 124 14.76 -5.85 -9.63
CA PRO A 124 15.71 -6.93 -9.36
C PRO A 124 16.62 -6.69 -8.18
N SER A 125 17.09 -5.46 -7.98
CA SER A 125 17.99 -5.18 -6.87
C SER A 125 17.30 -5.33 -5.53
N LYS A 126 16.04 -4.95 -5.44
CA LYS A 126 15.28 -5.11 -4.21
C LYS A 126 15.00 -6.57 -3.93
N ILE A 127 14.67 -7.32 -4.96
CA ILE A 127 14.37 -8.74 -4.79
C ILE A 127 15.60 -9.48 -4.28
N LYS A 128 16.76 -9.15 -4.83
CA LYS A 128 18.00 -9.77 -4.36
C LYS A 128 18.29 -9.42 -2.91
N MET A 129 18.05 -8.18 -2.54
CA MET A 129 18.30 -7.75 -1.17
C MET A 129 17.38 -8.46 -0.19
N ASP A 130 16.20 -8.83 -0.65
CA ASP A 130 15.26 -9.56 0.18
C ASP A 130 15.54 -11.05 0.19
N GLY A 131 16.54 -11.49 -0.53
CA GLY A 131 16.92 -12.89 -0.53
C GLY A 131 16.11 -13.79 -1.43
N TYR A 132 15.31 -13.22 -2.29
CA TYR A 132 14.53 -14.03 -3.23
C TYR A 132 15.43 -14.60 -4.31
N ASP A 133 15.08 -15.81 -4.71
CA ASP A 133 15.81 -16.50 -5.77
C ASP A 133 15.04 -16.32 -7.06
N ILE A 134 15.38 -15.29 -7.81
CA ILE A 134 14.67 -14.92 -9.02
C ILE A 134 15.59 -15.10 -10.22
N ASP A 135 15.04 -15.67 -11.28
CA ASP A 135 15.75 -15.75 -12.54
C ASP A 135 15.59 -14.43 -13.27
N LEU A 136 16.58 -13.58 -13.11
CA LEU A 136 16.50 -12.22 -13.64
C LEU A 136 16.58 -12.19 -15.16
N GLU A 137 17.14 -13.21 -15.76
CA GLU A 137 17.23 -13.23 -17.22
C GLU A 137 15.88 -13.34 -17.87
N LYS A 138 14.93 -13.96 -17.19
CA LYS A 138 13.58 -14.07 -17.71
C LYS A 138 12.78 -12.82 -17.48
N ARG A 139 13.30 -11.91 -16.69
CA ARG A 139 12.63 -10.67 -16.40
C ARG A 139 11.27 -10.88 -15.78
N ARG A 140 11.14 -11.98 -15.06
CA ARG A 140 9.91 -12.23 -14.47
C ARG A 140 10.10 -12.88 -13.25
N VAL A 141 9.48 -12.74 -12.63
CA VAL A 141 9.69 -13.24 -11.45
C VAL A 141 8.78 -14.10 -11.14
N PHE A 142 8.85 -14.44 -10.92
CA PHE A 142 7.98 -15.04 -10.82
C PHE A 142 7.34 -14.85 -9.93
N ASN A 143 7.06 -14.50 -9.73
CA ASN A 143 6.33 -14.37 -9.10
C ASN A 143 5.34 -14.80 -9.27
N GLY A 144 5.13 -15.13 -9.13
CA GLY A 144 4.18 -15.49 -9.30
C GLY A 144 3.91 -16.20 -10.02
N GLY A 145 4.03 -16.53 -9.97
CA GLY A 145 3.89 -17.07 -10.75
C GLY A 145 3.90 -17.00 -11.66
N GLU A 146 3.90 -16.66 -11.71
CA GLU A 146 4.04 -16.42 -12.56
C GLU A 146 4.91 -16.07 -12.74
N GLU A 147 5.27 -16.14 -12.95
CA GLU A 147 6.10 -15.66 -13.11
C GLU A 147 6.09 -14.56 -13.14
N VAL A 148 6.29 -14.08 -12.73
CA VAL A 148 6.21 -13.03 -12.90
C VAL A 148 6.89 -12.48 -13.47
N ILE A 149 7.18 -12.55 -13.95
CA ILE A 149 7.71 -12.30 -14.42
C ILE A 149 8.27 -11.40 -14.28
N LEU A 150 8.96 -11.23 -14.18
CA LEU A 150 9.49 -10.35 -14.03
C LEU A 150 9.62 -9.63 -14.84
N THR A 151 9.16 -9.61 -15.43
CA THR A 151 9.10 -9.03 -16.12
C THR A 151 8.94 -8.36 -16.43
N THR A 152 9.04 -8.23 -16.40
CA THR A 152 8.74 -7.93 -16.54
C THR A 152 8.47 -7.60 -16.95
#